data_c2264980fa6274bc1524c38856198f7d
#
_entry.id   c2264980fa6274bc1524c38856198f7d
#
_cell.length_a   1.000
_cell.length_b   1.000
_cell.length_c   1.000
_cell.angle_alpha   90.00
_cell.angle_beta   90.00
_cell.angle_gamma   90.00
#
_symmetry.space_group_name_H-M   'P 1'
#
loop_
_entity.id
_entity.type
_entity.pdbx_description
1 polymer ?
#
loop_
_entity_poly.entity_id
_entity_poly.type
_entity_poly.pdbx_seq_one_letter_code
_entity_poly.pdbx_strand_id
1 'polypeptide(L)'
;IESYARRFGYGVVRDFTGHGISTSFHSGLVVPHYDDPSSTTILEPGMTFTIEPMLTLGTYSWDMWDDGWTVVTADRKRSAQFEHTLVVTETGADILTLP
;
A
#
# COMPACT_ATOMS: atom_id res chain seq x y z
N ILE A 1 9.27 -0.34 -0.79
CA ILE A 1 8.71 -1.49 -0.06
C ILE A 1 9.02 -2.78 -0.83
N GLU A 2 8.64 -2.89 -2.10
CA GLU A 2 8.82 -4.12 -2.87
C GLU A 2 10.28 -4.60 -2.92
N SER A 3 11.22 -3.72 -3.19
CA SER A 3 12.66 -4.07 -3.25
C SER A 3 13.18 -4.62 -1.92
N TYR A 4 12.70 -4.07 -0.81
CA TYR A 4 13.05 -4.57 0.53
C TYR A 4 12.39 -5.93 0.81
N ALA A 5 11.11 -6.09 0.50
CA ALA A 5 10.37 -7.35 0.69
C ALA A 5 11.00 -8.51 -0.12
N ARG A 6 11.47 -8.24 -1.33
CA ARG A 6 12.16 -9.23 -2.18
C ARG A 6 13.41 -9.81 -1.55
N ARG A 7 14.11 -9.07 -0.69
CA ARG A 7 15.31 -9.58 0.02
C ARG A 7 14.98 -10.75 0.93
N PHE A 8 13.72 -10.88 1.34
CA PHE A 8 13.21 -11.97 2.19
C PHE A 8 12.37 -12.98 1.40
N GLY A 9 12.31 -12.86 0.08
CA GLY A 9 11.54 -13.76 -0.77
C GLY A 9 10.04 -13.49 -0.78
N TYR A 10 9.58 -12.31 -0.34
CA TYR A 10 8.16 -11.95 -0.35
C TYR A 10 7.75 -11.27 -1.64
N GLY A 11 6.53 -11.60 -2.10
CA GLY A 11 5.82 -10.83 -3.12
C GLY A 11 5.11 -9.62 -2.52
N VAL A 12 4.85 -8.63 -3.35
CA VAL A 12 4.07 -7.43 -2.99
C VAL A 12 2.96 -7.26 -4.01
N VAL A 13 1.71 -7.26 -3.56
CA VAL A 13 0.54 -7.05 -4.42
C VAL A 13 0.59 -5.64 -5.00
N ARG A 14 0.34 -5.51 -6.31
CA ARG A 14 0.51 -4.24 -7.04
C ARG A 14 -0.78 -3.48 -7.25
N ASP A 15 -1.90 -4.18 -7.40
CA ASP A 15 -3.18 -3.58 -7.79
C ASP A 15 -3.90 -2.88 -6.64
N PHE A 16 -3.50 -3.16 -5.41
CA PHE A 16 -3.99 -2.49 -4.20
C PHE A 16 -2.88 -1.61 -3.64
N THR A 17 -3.16 -0.32 -3.56
CA THR A 17 -2.18 0.71 -3.22
C THR A 17 -2.60 1.48 -1.99
N GLY A 18 -1.65 2.18 -1.38
CA GLY A 18 -1.96 3.27 -0.48
C GLY A 18 -2.66 4.40 -1.24
N HIS A 19 -3.28 5.28 -0.52
CA HIS A 19 -4.07 6.37 -1.10
C HIS A 19 -3.99 7.64 -0.26
N GLY A 20 -4.22 8.77 -0.91
CA GLY A 20 -4.42 10.03 -0.21
C GLY A 20 -5.74 10.04 0.57
N ILE A 21 -5.77 10.80 1.64
CA ILE A 21 -6.97 11.07 2.45
C ILE A 21 -7.12 12.59 2.55
N SER A 22 -8.35 13.08 2.34
CA SER A 22 -8.69 14.48 2.57
C SER A 22 -10.10 14.58 3.18
N THR A 23 -10.97 15.37 2.62
CA THR A 23 -12.41 15.34 2.95
C THR A 23 -13.10 14.07 2.43
N SER A 24 -12.45 13.34 1.53
CA SER A 24 -12.86 12.02 1.04
C SER A 24 -11.91 10.95 1.57
N PHE A 25 -12.43 9.74 1.82
CA PHE A 25 -11.62 8.60 2.26
C PHE A 25 -10.51 8.26 1.27
N HIS A 26 -10.79 8.37 -0.04
CA HIS A 26 -9.80 8.25 -1.10
C HIS A 26 -9.75 9.58 -1.88
N SER A 27 -8.64 10.29 -1.81
CA SER A 27 -8.49 11.62 -2.41
C SER A 27 -7.94 11.64 -3.83
N GLY A 28 -7.74 10.48 -4.45
CA GLY A 28 -7.20 10.36 -5.80
C GLY A 28 -5.67 10.24 -5.89
N LEU A 29 -4.93 10.58 -4.84
CA LEU A 29 -3.50 10.26 -4.75
C LEU A 29 -3.34 8.74 -4.64
N VAL A 30 -2.49 8.16 -5.48
CA VAL A 30 -2.12 6.74 -5.46
C VAL A 30 -0.71 6.60 -4.90
N VAL A 31 -0.52 5.73 -3.92
CA VAL A 31 0.77 5.46 -3.27
C VAL A 31 1.16 4.00 -3.55
N PRO A 32 1.86 3.71 -4.65
CA PRO A 32 2.28 2.35 -4.96
C PRO A 32 3.27 1.81 -3.92
N HIS A 33 3.21 0.50 -3.68
CA HIS A 33 4.16 -0.21 -2.82
C HIS A 33 5.32 -0.85 -3.61
N TYR A 34 5.30 -0.71 -4.92
CA TYR A 34 6.33 -1.12 -5.86
C TYR A 34 6.97 0.13 -6.51
N ASP A 35 8.10 -0.06 -7.17
CA ASP A 35 8.76 1.02 -7.91
C ASP A 35 7.98 1.31 -9.19
N ASP A 36 7.28 2.44 -9.19
CA ASP A 36 6.49 2.92 -10.32
C ASP A 36 7.06 4.25 -10.82
N PRO A 37 7.79 4.23 -11.95
CA PRO A 37 8.38 5.45 -12.52
C PRO A 37 7.35 6.51 -12.93
N SER A 38 6.08 6.12 -13.12
CA SER A 38 5.00 7.05 -13.44
C SER A 38 4.46 7.81 -12.21
N SER A 39 4.80 7.35 -11.02
CA SER A 39 4.39 7.99 -9.76
C SER A 39 5.30 9.19 -9.47
N THR A 40 4.88 10.36 -9.90
CA THR A 40 5.69 11.59 -9.87
C THR A 40 5.13 12.67 -8.95
N THR A 41 4.07 12.38 -8.19
CA THR A 41 3.49 13.34 -7.25
C THR A 41 4.49 13.68 -6.15
N ILE A 42 4.74 14.97 -5.97
CA ILE A 42 5.56 15.46 -4.86
C ILE A 42 4.69 15.62 -3.63
N LEU A 43 5.11 15.01 -2.52
CA LEU A 43 4.43 15.14 -1.25
C LEU A 43 4.74 16.51 -0.63
N GLU A 44 3.70 17.21 -0.16
CA GLU A 44 3.80 18.52 0.47
C GLU A 44 3.34 18.45 1.92
N PRO A 45 3.90 19.27 2.84
CA PRO A 45 3.47 19.32 4.23
C PRO A 45 1.95 19.49 4.36
N GLY A 46 1.35 18.72 5.26
CA GLY A 46 -0.09 18.69 5.49
C GLY A 46 -0.84 17.63 4.68
N MET A 47 -0.24 17.05 3.64
CA MET A 47 -0.85 15.92 2.93
C MET A 47 -0.95 14.71 3.85
N THR A 48 -2.10 14.03 3.81
CA THR A 48 -2.33 12.76 4.51
C THR A 48 -2.54 11.64 3.51
N PHE A 49 -1.96 10.48 3.81
CA PHE A 49 -2.02 9.32 2.93
C PHE A 49 -1.81 8.02 3.72
N THR A 50 -2.15 6.89 3.11
CA THR A 50 -1.92 5.57 3.69
C THR A 50 -0.72 4.87 3.07
N ILE A 51 -0.08 4.02 3.86
CA ILE A 51 0.84 2.97 3.40
C ILE A 51 0.28 1.66 3.92
N GLU A 52 -0.07 0.75 3.01
CA GLU A 52 -0.85 -0.45 3.33
C GLU A 52 -0.43 -1.67 2.51
N PRO A 53 0.86 -2.04 2.49
CA PRO A 53 1.36 -3.10 1.64
C PRO A 53 0.76 -4.46 2.00
N MET A 54 0.40 -5.21 0.96
CA MET A 54 0.03 -6.62 1.06
C MET A 54 1.23 -7.47 0.66
N LEU A 55 1.83 -8.17 1.62
CA LEU A 55 2.96 -9.07 1.40
C LEU A 55 2.47 -10.49 1.24
N THR A 56 3.09 -11.26 0.35
CA THR A 56 2.73 -12.66 0.08
C THR A 56 3.93 -13.58 0.23
N LEU A 57 3.68 -14.83 0.66
CA LEU A 57 4.72 -15.87 0.70
C LEU A 57 5.01 -16.49 -0.67
N GLY A 58 4.21 -16.17 -1.69
CA GLY A 58 4.34 -16.69 -3.04
C GLY A 58 4.11 -15.62 -4.09
N THR A 59 3.22 -15.92 -5.02
CA THR A 59 2.86 -14.96 -6.07
C THR A 59 2.16 -13.73 -5.51
N TYR A 60 2.39 -12.59 -6.13
CA TYR A 60 1.60 -11.37 -5.86
C TYR A 60 0.28 -11.33 -6.64
N SER A 61 0.01 -12.31 -7.51
CA SER A 61 -1.27 -12.44 -8.21
C SER A 61 -2.38 -12.84 -7.23
N TRP A 62 -3.58 -12.39 -7.52
CA TRP A 62 -4.73 -12.56 -6.63
C TRP A 62 -5.98 -12.93 -7.42
N ASP A 63 -6.94 -13.52 -6.71
CA ASP A 63 -8.29 -13.79 -7.19
C ASP A 63 -9.31 -13.10 -6.30
N MET A 64 -10.39 -12.61 -6.88
CA MET A 64 -11.52 -12.04 -6.13
C MET A 64 -12.65 -13.05 -6.04
N TRP A 65 -13.28 -13.15 -4.87
CA TRP A 65 -14.45 -13.98 -4.68
C TRP A 65 -15.69 -13.35 -5.32
N ASP A 66 -16.76 -14.15 -5.45
CA ASP A 66 -18.03 -13.72 -6.04
C ASP A 66 -18.74 -12.63 -5.26
N ASP A 67 -18.34 -12.38 -3.99
CA ASP A 67 -18.83 -11.25 -3.19
C ASP A 67 -18.34 -9.89 -3.68
N GLY A 68 -17.43 -9.86 -4.68
CA GLY A 68 -16.87 -8.63 -5.22
C GLY A 68 -15.96 -7.87 -4.27
N TRP A 69 -15.57 -8.49 -3.16
CA TRP A 69 -14.78 -7.85 -2.09
C TRP A 69 -13.60 -8.69 -1.60
N THR A 70 -13.83 -9.95 -1.26
CA THR A 70 -12.80 -10.81 -0.70
C THR A 70 -11.75 -11.16 -1.75
N VAL A 71 -10.50 -10.87 -1.43
CA VAL A 71 -9.33 -11.12 -2.28
C VAL A 71 -8.43 -12.14 -1.58
N VAL A 72 -7.98 -13.12 -2.34
CA VAL A 72 -7.07 -14.17 -1.88
C VAL A 72 -5.90 -14.30 -2.84
N THR A 73 -4.75 -14.78 -2.34
CA THR A 73 -3.61 -15.07 -3.21
C THR A 73 -3.97 -16.15 -4.23
N ALA A 74 -3.54 -16.00 -5.49
CA ALA A 74 -3.86 -16.97 -6.55
C ALA A 74 -3.30 -18.37 -6.23
N ASP A 75 -2.17 -18.44 -5.54
CA ASP A 75 -1.54 -19.71 -5.13
C ASP A 75 -1.97 -20.20 -3.74
N ARG A 76 -2.89 -19.50 -3.08
CA ARG A 76 -3.43 -19.83 -1.74
C ARG A 76 -2.38 -19.84 -0.61
N LYS A 77 -1.20 -19.29 -0.84
CA LYS A 77 -0.20 -19.11 0.21
C LYS A 77 -0.57 -17.92 1.10
N ARG A 78 0.04 -17.88 2.28
CA ARG A 78 -0.25 -16.83 3.27
C ARG A 78 0.12 -15.45 2.76
N SER A 79 -0.67 -14.47 3.19
CA SER A 79 -0.42 -13.05 3.02
C SER A 79 -0.58 -12.31 4.34
N ALA A 80 0.00 -11.11 4.40
CA ALA A 80 -0.17 -10.22 5.54
C ALA A 80 -0.27 -8.78 5.04
N GLN A 81 -1.12 -7.99 5.68
CA GLN A 81 -1.27 -6.56 5.45
C GLN A 81 -1.20 -5.80 6.77
N PHE A 82 -0.49 -4.69 6.76
CA PHE A 82 -0.49 -3.71 7.84
C PHE A 82 -0.63 -2.34 7.21
N GLU A 83 -1.41 -1.48 7.85
CA GLU A 83 -1.71 -0.15 7.34
C GLU A 83 -1.41 0.92 8.38
N HIS A 84 -0.81 2.01 7.92
CA HIS A 84 -0.69 3.23 8.68
C HIS A 84 -1.18 4.42 7.85
N THR A 85 -1.79 5.37 8.55
CA THR A 85 -2.05 6.71 8.03
C THR A 85 -0.93 7.64 8.49
N LEU A 86 -0.42 8.42 7.54
CA LEU A 86 0.68 9.36 7.78
C LEU A 86 0.28 10.76 7.37
N VAL A 87 0.90 11.75 8.00
CA VAL A 87 0.87 13.15 7.58
C VAL A 87 2.28 13.60 7.22
N VAL A 88 2.40 14.30 6.09
CA VAL A 88 3.68 14.91 5.67
C VAL A 88 3.95 16.12 6.56
N THR A 89 5.16 16.22 7.10
CA THR A 89 5.64 17.35 7.88
C THR A 89 6.71 18.14 7.10
N GLU A 90 7.18 19.25 7.65
CA GLU A 90 8.26 20.03 7.03
C GLU A 90 9.59 19.26 6.90
N THR A 91 9.80 18.24 7.71
CA THR A 91 11.07 17.50 7.78
C THR A 91 10.94 16.01 7.50
N GLY A 92 9.75 15.51 7.23
CA GLY A 92 9.50 14.08 6.99
C GLY A 92 8.02 13.73 7.04
N ALA A 93 7.66 12.75 7.85
CA ALA A 93 6.27 12.36 8.05
C ALA A 93 6.04 11.81 9.46
N ASP A 94 4.86 12.06 10.00
CA ASP A 94 4.41 11.50 11.27
C ASP A 94 3.39 10.39 11.00
N ILE A 95 3.49 9.30 11.77
CA ILE A 95 2.54 8.19 11.70
C ILE A 95 1.41 8.48 12.69
N LEU A 96 0.19 8.65 12.18
CA LEU A 96 -0.97 9.03 12.98
C LEU A 96 -1.64 7.84 13.69
N THR A 97 -1.38 6.62 13.23
CA THR A 97 -2.03 5.39 13.68
C THR A 97 -1.11 4.47 14.47
N LEU A 98 -0.09 5.01 15.11
CA LEU A 98 0.69 4.25 16.09
C LEU A 98 -0.16 3.94 17.31
N PRO A 99 -0.08 2.69 17.87
CA PRO A 99 -0.78 2.35 19.11
C PRO A 99 -0.21 3.09 20.32
#